data_20c0714985fdadc74a108e7e04519008
#
_entry.id   20c0714985fdadc74a108e7e04519008
#
_cell.length_a   1.000
_cell.length_b   1.000
_cell.length_c   1.000
_cell.angle_alpha   90.00
_cell.angle_beta   90.00
_cell.angle_gamma   90.00
#
_symmetry.space_group_name_H-M   'P 1'
#
loop_
_entity.id
_entity.type
_entity.pdbx_description
1 polymer ?
#
loop_
_entity_poly.entity_id
_entity_poly.type
_entity_poly.pdbx_seq_one_letter_code
_entity_poly.pdbx_strand_id
1 'polypeptide(L)'
;MLKRGLFALALSLSFGGAASAVPADVAAGVAASGRPDTARQLDEVRRPVEVLGWLGLEQGDRVLDYFTGNGYYAEIMARAVGPQGSVTGWNSPGFGTNERVRTALAGIRERNSNAAFYHTPTTAISLAPEAYDFVLLHLVYHDAYWESAQFNLPRIDPNTVTAAVFQATKPGGTVAVIDHVAAPGRDTRAEVEATHRIDPAVIRADFERAGFVFDGESDLLRNPQDDRSVNVFDPSIRGRTDRIVYRFRKPQ
;
A
#
# COMPACT_ATOMS: atom_id res chain seq x y z
N MET A 1 64.83 -2.80 -36.91
CA MET A 1 64.00 -1.63 -36.50
C MET A 1 62.55 -2.09 -36.31
N LEU A 2 62.15 -2.38 -35.09
CA LEU A 2 60.78 -2.81 -34.76
C LEU A 2 59.98 -1.58 -34.27
N LYS A 3 58.92 -1.19 -35.01
CA LYS A 3 57.98 -0.15 -34.59
C LYS A 3 56.96 -0.77 -33.64
N ARG A 4 56.97 -0.36 -32.38
CA ARG A 4 55.90 -0.66 -31.39
C ARG A 4 54.74 0.32 -31.60
N GLY A 5 53.61 -0.17 -32.03
CA GLY A 5 52.34 0.59 -32.04
C GLY A 5 51.73 0.58 -30.64
N LEU A 6 51.52 1.76 -30.04
CA LEU A 6 50.68 1.94 -28.86
C LEU A 6 49.20 1.92 -29.30
N PHE A 7 48.45 0.94 -28.81
CA PHE A 7 47.00 0.99 -28.85
C PHE A 7 46.49 1.72 -27.59
N ALA A 8 45.91 2.89 -27.76
CA ALA A 8 45.20 3.59 -26.69
C ALA A 8 43.76 3.02 -26.62
N LEU A 9 43.46 2.39 -25.51
CA LEU A 9 42.10 1.91 -25.20
C LEU A 9 41.31 3.09 -24.62
N ALA A 10 40.38 3.66 -25.40
CA ALA A 10 39.49 4.70 -24.93
C ALA A 10 38.34 4.04 -24.12
N LEU A 11 38.35 4.22 -22.80
CA LEU A 11 37.31 3.81 -21.89
C LEU A 11 36.17 4.85 -21.95
N SER A 12 35.12 4.57 -22.70
CA SER A 12 33.92 5.42 -22.70
C SER A 12 33.09 5.17 -21.43
N LEU A 13 33.16 6.09 -20.48
CA LEU A 13 32.26 6.17 -19.34
C LEU A 13 30.89 6.64 -19.82
N SER A 14 29.94 5.69 -19.98
CA SER A 14 28.53 6.03 -20.17
C SER A 14 27.95 6.49 -18.83
N PHE A 15 27.80 7.79 -18.65
CA PHE A 15 26.94 8.34 -17.59
C PHE A 15 25.49 7.99 -17.95
N GLY A 16 24.96 6.93 -17.37
CA GLY A 16 23.53 6.68 -17.33
C GLY A 16 22.87 7.77 -16.50
N GLY A 17 22.34 8.81 -17.14
CA GLY A 17 21.47 9.77 -16.47
C GLY A 17 20.31 9.03 -15.85
N ALA A 18 20.10 9.14 -14.53
CA ALA A 18 18.88 8.69 -13.90
C ALA A 18 17.71 9.40 -14.60
N ALA A 19 16.81 8.64 -15.22
CA ALA A 19 15.57 9.21 -15.77
C ALA A 19 14.84 9.90 -14.62
N SER A 20 14.41 11.14 -14.84
CA SER A 20 13.63 11.88 -13.85
C SER A 20 12.32 11.12 -13.62
N ALA A 21 12.01 10.82 -12.37
CA ALA A 21 10.75 10.18 -11.98
C ALA A 21 9.55 11.00 -12.47
N VAL A 22 8.60 10.36 -13.11
CA VAL A 22 7.39 11.01 -13.62
C VAL A 22 6.24 10.65 -12.70
N PRO A 23 5.56 11.64 -12.07
CA PRO A 23 4.41 11.36 -11.23
C PRO A 23 3.34 10.57 -11.96
N ALA A 24 2.69 9.63 -11.27
CA ALA A 24 1.58 8.85 -11.81
C ALA A 24 0.36 9.74 -12.08
N ASP A 25 -0.38 9.45 -13.14
CA ASP A 25 -1.63 10.18 -13.44
C ASP A 25 -2.80 9.62 -12.63
N VAL A 26 -2.79 9.93 -11.34
CA VAL A 26 -3.83 9.46 -10.40
C VAL A 26 -5.20 10.05 -10.77
N ALA A 27 -5.26 11.29 -11.27
CA ALA A 27 -6.50 11.94 -11.69
C ALA A 27 -7.16 11.17 -12.84
N ALA A 28 -6.39 10.75 -13.84
CA ALA A 28 -6.88 9.87 -14.90
C ALA A 28 -7.35 8.51 -14.36
N GLY A 29 -6.64 7.94 -13.38
CA GLY A 29 -7.05 6.71 -12.70
C GLY A 29 -8.41 6.84 -12.01
N VAL A 30 -8.63 7.94 -11.30
CA VAL A 30 -9.90 8.25 -10.62
C VAL A 30 -11.04 8.50 -11.62
N ALA A 31 -10.78 9.24 -12.69
CA ALA A 31 -11.76 9.56 -13.73
C ALA A 31 -12.07 8.39 -14.68
N ALA A 32 -11.31 7.29 -14.63
CA ALA A 32 -11.41 6.20 -15.57
C ALA A 32 -12.83 5.65 -15.69
N SER A 33 -13.27 5.42 -16.95
CA SER A 33 -14.55 4.80 -17.25
C SER A 33 -14.59 3.35 -16.75
N GLY A 34 -15.78 2.88 -16.34
CA GLY A 34 -15.99 1.50 -15.90
C GLY A 34 -15.70 1.26 -14.41
N ARG A 35 -15.19 2.23 -13.65
CA ARG A 35 -15.14 2.14 -12.18
C ARG A 35 -16.57 2.09 -11.63
N PRO A 36 -16.90 1.14 -10.72
CA PRO A 36 -18.23 1.04 -10.14
C PRO A 36 -18.63 2.32 -9.36
N ASP A 37 -19.90 2.69 -9.38
CA ASP A 37 -20.40 3.85 -8.62
C ASP A 37 -20.13 3.72 -7.11
N THR A 38 -20.22 2.49 -6.56
CA THR A 38 -19.88 2.22 -5.16
C THR A 38 -18.40 2.50 -4.84
N ALA A 39 -17.49 2.38 -5.82
CA ALA A 39 -16.10 2.79 -5.65
C ALA A 39 -15.96 4.31 -5.78
N ARG A 40 -16.65 4.95 -6.74
CA ARG A 40 -16.62 6.42 -6.91
C ARG A 40 -17.13 7.17 -5.69
N GLN A 41 -18.16 6.64 -4.99
CA GLN A 41 -18.68 7.22 -3.75
C GLN A 41 -17.63 7.31 -2.63
N LEU A 42 -16.55 6.52 -2.71
CA LEU A 42 -15.45 6.56 -1.74
C LEU A 42 -14.39 7.64 -2.08
N ASP A 43 -14.43 8.20 -3.28
CA ASP A 43 -13.38 9.13 -3.74
C ASP A 43 -13.32 10.39 -2.86
N GLU A 44 -14.48 10.92 -2.46
CA GLU A 44 -14.57 12.10 -1.59
C GLU A 44 -13.89 11.86 -0.23
N VAL A 45 -14.19 10.73 0.42
CA VAL A 45 -13.69 10.44 1.76
C VAL A 45 -12.28 9.83 1.77
N ARG A 46 -11.78 9.34 0.64
CA ARG A 46 -10.44 8.75 0.50
C ARG A 46 -9.44 9.66 -0.19
N ARG A 47 -9.90 10.67 -0.91
CA ARG A 47 -9.10 11.70 -1.57
C ARG A 47 -7.91 11.12 -2.36
N PRO A 48 -8.13 10.15 -3.26
CA PRO A 48 -7.05 9.33 -3.84
C PRO A 48 -6.05 10.16 -4.65
N VAL A 49 -6.47 11.25 -5.28
CA VAL A 49 -5.56 12.11 -6.07
C VAL A 49 -4.54 12.77 -5.17
N GLU A 50 -5.00 13.40 -4.09
CA GLU A 50 -4.11 14.11 -3.16
C GLU A 50 -3.25 13.12 -2.36
N VAL A 51 -3.86 12.01 -1.92
CA VAL A 51 -3.16 11.01 -1.09
C VAL A 51 -2.06 10.31 -1.87
N LEU A 52 -2.36 9.72 -3.03
CA LEU A 52 -1.35 9.02 -3.83
C LEU A 52 -0.31 9.98 -4.43
N GLY A 53 -0.72 11.23 -4.73
CA GLY A 53 0.20 12.27 -5.16
C GLY A 53 1.21 12.64 -4.07
N TRP A 54 0.75 12.84 -2.83
CA TRP A 54 1.63 13.12 -1.68
C TRP A 54 2.55 11.93 -1.35
N LEU A 55 2.03 10.71 -1.49
CA LEU A 55 2.79 9.49 -1.26
C LEU A 55 3.88 9.25 -2.31
N GLY A 56 3.79 9.92 -3.47
CA GLY A 56 4.80 9.88 -4.51
C GLY A 56 4.70 8.62 -5.39
N LEU A 57 3.49 8.22 -5.76
CA LEU A 57 3.29 7.17 -6.77
C LEU A 57 3.77 7.66 -8.13
N GLU A 58 4.52 6.83 -8.87
CA GLU A 58 5.16 7.19 -10.13
C GLU A 58 4.68 6.33 -11.31
N GLN A 59 4.83 6.87 -12.52
CA GLN A 59 4.61 6.09 -13.73
C GLN A 59 5.66 4.97 -13.83
N GLY A 60 5.20 3.78 -14.20
CA GLY A 60 6.06 2.62 -14.30
C GLY A 60 6.26 1.85 -13.00
N ASP A 61 5.75 2.35 -11.87
CA ASP A 61 5.88 1.66 -10.58
C ASP A 61 5.28 0.25 -10.63
N ARG A 62 5.98 -0.69 -10.01
CA ARG A 62 5.46 -1.98 -9.62
C ARG A 62 4.90 -1.87 -8.21
N VAL A 63 3.58 -1.95 -8.09
CA VAL A 63 2.83 -1.67 -6.87
C VAL A 63 2.35 -2.95 -6.21
N LEU A 64 2.46 -3.02 -4.89
CA LEU A 64 1.73 -3.96 -4.04
C LEU A 64 0.60 -3.22 -3.31
N ASP A 65 -0.64 -3.62 -3.55
CA ASP A 65 -1.80 -3.25 -2.74
C ASP A 65 -2.04 -4.35 -1.71
N TYR A 66 -1.45 -4.19 -0.53
CA TYR A 66 -1.47 -5.18 0.54
C TYR A 66 -2.86 -5.19 1.21
N PHE A 67 -3.51 -6.35 1.18
CA PHE A 67 -4.89 -6.51 1.64
C PHE A 67 -5.87 -5.64 0.83
N THR A 68 -5.81 -5.82 -0.49
CA THR A 68 -6.49 -4.95 -1.48
C THR A 68 -8.01 -4.87 -1.33
N GLY A 69 -8.64 -5.79 -0.56
CA GLY A 69 -10.09 -5.86 -0.42
C GLY A 69 -10.80 -6.05 -1.77
N ASN A 70 -11.72 -5.15 -2.08
CA ASN A 70 -12.42 -5.12 -3.39
C ASN A 70 -11.61 -4.42 -4.50
N GLY A 71 -10.35 -4.05 -4.25
CA GLY A 71 -9.46 -3.47 -5.26
C GLY A 71 -9.66 -1.97 -5.53
N TYR A 72 -10.20 -1.20 -4.60
CA TYR A 72 -10.44 0.24 -4.80
C TYR A 72 -9.18 0.99 -5.24
N TYR A 73 -8.10 0.90 -4.45
CA TYR A 73 -6.84 1.55 -4.80
C TYR A 73 -6.12 0.81 -5.94
N ALA A 74 -6.20 -0.52 -5.97
CA ALA A 74 -5.57 -1.30 -7.04
C ALA A 74 -6.05 -0.85 -8.43
N GLU A 75 -7.36 -0.59 -8.63
CA GLU A 75 -7.89 -0.13 -9.91
C GLU A 75 -7.38 1.27 -10.28
N ILE A 76 -7.36 2.20 -9.33
CA ILE A 76 -6.85 3.56 -9.55
C ILE A 76 -5.36 3.52 -9.89
N MET A 77 -4.56 2.79 -9.08
CA MET A 77 -3.12 2.70 -9.25
C MET A 77 -2.73 2.01 -10.56
N ALA A 78 -3.45 0.95 -10.97
CA ALA A 78 -3.19 0.27 -12.24
C ALA A 78 -3.31 1.20 -13.45
N ARG A 79 -4.27 2.13 -13.43
CA ARG A 79 -4.40 3.16 -14.46
C ARG A 79 -3.31 4.22 -14.34
N ALA A 80 -3.05 4.68 -13.10
CA ALA A 80 -2.15 5.79 -12.83
C ALA A 80 -0.68 5.48 -13.18
N VAL A 81 -0.21 4.26 -12.89
CA VAL A 81 1.18 3.84 -13.20
C VAL A 81 1.40 3.57 -14.69
N GLY A 82 0.33 3.48 -15.48
CA GLY A 82 0.40 3.28 -16.93
C GLY A 82 0.87 1.88 -17.34
N PRO A 83 1.07 1.67 -18.67
CA PRO A 83 1.32 0.33 -19.23
C PRO A 83 2.70 -0.26 -18.90
N GLN A 84 3.64 0.54 -18.44
CA GLN A 84 4.97 0.08 -18.02
C GLN A 84 5.00 -0.31 -16.52
N GLY A 85 4.00 0.13 -15.74
CA GLY A 85 3.81 -0.24 -14.35
C GLY A 85 2.87 -1.44 -14.19
N SER A 86 2.78 -1.94 -12.96
CA SER A 86 1.88 -3.05 -12.64
C SER A 86 1.37 -2.95 -11.21
N VAL A 87 0.20 -3.52 -10.95
CA VAL A 87 -0.37 -3.61 -9.61
C VAL A 87 -0.63 -5.07 -9.26
N THR A 88 -0.09 -5.48 -8.13
CA THR A 88 -0.37 -6.76 -7.50
C THR A 88 -1.23 -6.52 -6.27
N GLY A 89 -2.46 -7.01 -6.25
CA GLY A 89 -3.32 -7.00 -5.07
C GLY A 89 -3.24 -8.33 -4.33
N TRP A 90 -3.04 -8.28 -3.02
CA TRP A 90 -3.04 -9.46 -2.16
C TRP A 90 -4.18 -9.39 -1.13
N ASN A 91 -4.84 -10.53 -0.88
CA ASN A 91 -5.79 -10.72 0.22
C ASN A 91 -5.52 -12.03 0.97
N SER A 92 -5.92 -12.11 2.23
CA SER A 92 -6.08 -13.42 2.85
C SER A 92 -7.33 -14.14 2.29
N PRO A 93 -7.36 -15.49 2.32
CA PRO A 93 -8.51 -16.24 1.80
C PRO A 93 -9.84 -15.86 2.48
N GLY A 94 -9.84 -15.58 3.79
CA GLY A 94 -11.05 -15.21 4.52
C GLY A 94 -11.73 -13.93 4.00
N PHE A 95 -10.95 -13.00 3.46
CA PHE A 95 -11.48 -11.77 2.84
C PHE A 95 -11.59 -11.88 1.32
N GLY A 96 -10.64 -12.56 0.68
CA GLY A 96 -10.48 -12.53 -0.77
C GLY A 96 -11.35 -13.52 -1.56
N THR A 97 -11.92 -14.52 -0.92
CA THR A 97 -12.59 -15.62 -1.65
C THR A 97 -14.12 -15.53 -1.69
N ASN A 98 -14.75 -14.54 -1.07
CA ASN A 98 -16.19 -14.34 -1.21
C ASN A 98 -16.58 -13.84 -2.60
N GLU A 99 -17.80 -14.15 -3.04
CA GLU A 99 -18.32 -13.86 -4.39
C GLU A 99 -18.17 -12.38 -4.77
N ARG A 100 -18.51 -11.49 -3.84
CA ARG A 100 -18.43 -10.04 -4.08
C ARG A 100 -17.01 -9.59 -4.42
N VAL A 101 -16.02 -10.05 -3.65
CA VAL A 101 -14.60 -9.69 -3.88
C VAL A 101 -14.11 -10.30 -5.19
N ARG A 102 -14.40 -11.60 -5.45
CA ARG A 102 -14.01 -12.25 -6.70
C ARG A 102 -14.52 -11.51 -7.93
N THR A 103 -15.81 -11.16 -7.92
CA THR A 103 -16.44 -10.42 -9.03
C THR A 103 -15.83 -9.05 -9.21
N ALA A 104 -15.57 -8.30 -8.12
CA ALA A 104 -14.93 -6.99 -8.19
C ALA A 104 -13.52 -7.09 -8.80
N LEU A 105 -12.69 -8.00 -8.30
CA LEU A 105 -11.32 -8.17 -8.78
C LEU A 105 -11.25 -8.70 -10.22
N ALA A 106 -12.17 -9.58 -10.63
CA ALA A 106 -12.30 -10.03 -12.01
C ALA A 106 -12.59 -8.85 -12.96
N GLY A 107 -13.57 -8.01 -12.63
CA GLY A 107 -13.88 -6.81 -13.40
C GLY A 107 -12.72 -5.82 -13.49
N ILE A 108 -11.91 -5.68 -12.42
CA ILE A 108 -10.70 -4.84 -12.47
C ILE A 108 -9.69 -5.41 -13.46
N ARG A 109 -9.45 -6.72 -13.45
CA ARG A 109 -8.52 -7.39 -14.39
C ARG A 109 -8.97 -7.26 -15.84
N GLU A 110 -10.26 -7.34 -16.12
CA GLU A 110 -10.80 -7.14 -17.47
C GLU A 110 -10.53 -5.72 -17.99
N ARG A 111 -10.58 -4.72 -17.10
CA ARG A 111 -10.34 -3.31 -17.46
C ARG A 111 -8.88 -2.89 -17.44
N ASN A 112 -8.01 -3.65 -16.73
CA ASN A 112 -6.61 -3.28 -16.47
C ASN A 112 -5.71 -4.52 -16.61
N SER A 113 -5.10 -4.70 -17.78
CA SER A 113 -4.25 -5.86 -18.07
C SER A 113 -2.97 -5.93 -17.22
N ASN A 114 -2.59 -4.82 -16.58
CA ASN A 114 -1.44 -4.71 -15.67
C ASN A 114 -1.81 -4.93 -14.19
N ALA A 115 -3.04 -5.36 -13.87
CA ALA A 115 -3.49 -5.71 -12.54
C ALA A 115 -3.57 -7.23 -12.35
N ALA A 116 -3.00 -7.75 -11.26
CA ALA A 116 -3.07 -9.15 -10.86
C ALA A 116 -3.48 -9.28 -9.40
N PHE A 117 -4.22 -10.35 -9.05
CA PHE A 117 -4.70 -10.58 -7.69
C PHE A 117 -4.45 -12.02 -7.28
N TYR A 118 -4.02 -12.22 -6.04
CA TYR A 118 -3.82 -13.54 -5.47
C TYR A 118 -4.16 -13.58 -3.97
N HIS A 119 -4.30 -14.78 -3.44
CA HIS A 119 -4.72 -15.03 -2.07
C HIS A 119 -3.80 -16.07 -1.43
N THR A 120 -3.22 -15.73 -0.28
CA THR A 120 -2.48 -16.68 0.57
C THR A 120 -2.80 -16.42 2.04
N PRO A 121 -2.74 -17.43 2.91
CA PRO A 121 -2.94 -17.22 4.34
C PRO A 121 -1.98 -16.19 4.92
N THR A 122 -2.43 -15.43 5.92
CA THR A 122 -1.57 -14.47 6.64
C THR A 122 -0.38 -15.13 7.34
N THR A 123 -0.47 -16.42 7.65
CA THR A 123 0.63 -17.23 8.21
C THR A 123 1.65 -17.69 7.16
N ALA A 124 1.33 -17.51 5.87
CA ALA A 124 2.17 -17.93 4.75
C ALA A 124 2.23 -16.84 3.67
N ILE A 125 2.40 -15.58 4.11
CA ILE A 125 2.59 -14.45 3.20
C ILE A 125 3.84 -14.70 2.39
N SER A 126 3.68 -14.85 1.07
CA SER A 126 4.78 -15.05 0.14
C SER A 126 4.75 -13.93 -0.89
N LEU A 127 5.62 -12.96 -0.71
CA LEU A 127 5.81 -11.84 -1.61
C LEU A 127 7.16 -12.00 -2.32
N ALA A 128 7.22 -11.66 -3.60
CA ALA A 128 8.48 -11.69 -4.32
C ALA A 128 9.45 -10.66 -3.73
N PRO A 129 10.70 -11.05 -3.41
CA PRO A 129 11.65 -10.13 -2.78
C PRO A 129 12.04 -9.01 -3.74
N GLU A 130 12.19 -7.79 -3.21
CA GLU A 130 12.61 -6.59 -3.93
C GLU A 130 11.85 -6.38 -5.26
N ALA A 131 10.55 -6.71 -5.24
CA ALA A 131 9.73 -6.69 -6.43
C ALA A 131 8.98 -5.37 -6.64
N TYR A 132 8.74 -4.59 -5.57
CA TYR A 132 7.84 -3.46 -5.61
C TYR A 132 8.55 -2.14 -5.34
N ASP A 133 8.24 -1.15 -6.17
CA ASP A 133 8.68 0.24 -6.02
C ASP A 133 7.81 0.97 -5.00
N PHE A 134 6.51 0.60 -4.95
CA PHE A 134 5.52 1.20 -4.07
C PHE A 134 4.63 0.12 -3.42
N VAL A 135 4.46 0.20 -2.10
CA VAL A 135 3.57 -0.70 -1.33
C VAL A 135 2.54 0.14 -0.58
N LEU A 136 1.26 -0.20 -0.72
CA LEU A 136 0.16 0.45 -0.01
C LEU A 136 -0.47 -0.52 1.00
N LEU A 137 -0.58 -0.10 2.27
CA LEU A 137 -1.41 -0.71 3.30
C LEU A 137 -2.50 0.32 3.65
N HIS A 138 -3.74 0.06 3.22
CA HIS A 138 -4.84 1.00 3.40
C HIS A 138 -5.93 0.42 4.30
N LEU A 139 -6.02 0.91 5.54
CA LEU A 139 -6.98 0.52 6.58
C LEU A 139 -6.91 -0.98 6.90
N VAL A 140 -5.70 -1.50 7.03
CA VAL A 140 -5.47 -2.94 7.18
C VAL A 140 -4.27 -3.29 8.07
N TYR A 141 -3.40 -2.33 8.42
CA TYR A 141 -2.25 -2.68 9.25
C TYR A 141 -2.67 -3.05 10.68
N HIS A 142 -3.71 -2.43 11.20
CA HIS A 142 -4.30 -2.81 12.49
C HIS A 142 -4.70 -4.29 12.54
N ASP A 143 -5.07 -4.93 11.42
CA ASP A 143 -5.42 -6.36 11.35
C ASP A 143 -4.23 -7.29 11.67
N ALA A 144 -2.98 -6.81 11.64
CA ALA A 144 -1.83 -7.56 12.14
C ALA A 144 -1.91 -7.81 13.68
N TYR A 145 -2.71 -7.03 14.36
CA TYR A 145 -3.00 -7.14 15.81
C TYR A 145 -4.34 -7.82 16.09
N TRP A 146 -5.14 -8.11 15.05
CA TRP A 146 -6.45 -8.72 15.16
C TRP A 146 -6.43 -10.22 14.92
N GLU A 147 -7.36 -10.94 15.54
CA GLU A 147 -7.63 -12.34 15.26
C GLU A 147 -9.12 -12.56 15.10
N SER A 148 -9.52 -13.38 14.11
CA SER A 148 -10.92 -13.66 13.85
C SER A 148 -11.11 -15.04 13.21
N ALA A 149 -11.80 -15.92 13.94
CA ALA A 149 -12.19 -17.22 13.40
C ALA A 149 -13.16 -17.09 12.22
N GLN A 150 -14.05 -16.09 12.26
CA GLN A 150 -15.01 -15.83 11.18
C GLN A 150 -14.33 -15.51 9.84
N PHE A 151 -13.24 -14.77 9.88
CA PHE A 151 -12.47 -14.36 8.68
C PHE A 151 -11.23 -15.23 8.44
N ASN A 152 -11.08 -16.32 9.21
CA ASN A 152 -9.91 -17.20 9.14
C ASN A 152 -8.59 -16.41 9.26
N LEU A 153 -8.57 -15.46 10.20
CA LEU A 153 -7.39 -14.70 10.60
C LEU A 153 -6.89 -15.23 11.95
N PRO A 154 -5.86 -16.07 11.96
CA PRO A 154 -5.25 -16.51 13.20
C PRO A 154 -4.41 -15.38 13.79
N ARG A 155 -4.17 -15.45 15.10
CA ARG A 155 -3.20 -14.56 15.75
C ARG A 155 -1.82 -14.74 15.12
N ILE A 156 -1.24 -13.63 14.69
CA ILE A 156 0.13 -13.59 14.14
C ILE A 156 1.00 -12.64 14.94
N ASP A 157 2.31 -12.72 14.75
CA ASP A 157 3.25 -11.69 15.17
C ASP A 157 3.23 -10.55 14.14
N PRO A 158 2.90 -9.30 14.50
CA PRO A 158 2.91 -8.17 13.57
C PRO A 158 4.25 -7.98 12.84
N ASN A 159 5.35 -8.37 13.46
CA ASN A 159 6.66 -8.35 12.79
C ASN A 159 6.71 -9.22 11.52
N THR A 160 5.87 -10.26 11.42
CA THR A 160 5.79 -11.07 10.20
C THR A 160 5.30 -10.25 9.00
N VAL A 161 4.34 -9.34 9.23
CA VAL A 161 3.82 -8.45 8.18
C VAL A 161 4.88 -7.44 7.76
N THR A 162 5.47 -6.72 8.71
CA THR A 162 6.46 -5.68 8.40
C THR A 162 7.73 -6.25 7.77
N ALA A 163 8.18 -7.45 8.20
CA ALA A 163 9.31 -8.14 7.59
C ALA A 163 9.01 -8.58 6.15
N ALA A 164 7.81 -9.13 5.89
CA ALA A 164 7.40 -9.52 4.53
C ALA A 164 7.32 -8.31 3.60
N VAL A 165 6.76 -7.19 4.07
CA VAL A 165 6.70 -5.93 3.33
C VAL A 165 8.10 -5.38 3.08
N PHE A 166 8.99 -5.44 4.09
CA PHE A 166 10.38 -4.98 3.92
C PHE A 166 11.13 -5.79 2.85
N GLN A 167 11.01 -7.11 2.90
CA GLN A 167 11.65 -7.97 1.90
C GLN A 167 11.11 -7.72 0.49
N ALA A 168 9.81 -7.49 0.35
CA ALA A 168 9.15 -7.28 -0.93
C ALA A 168 9.43 -5.91 -1.56
N THR A 169 9.71 -4.89 -0.73
CA THR A 169 10.00 -3.54 -1.19
C THR A 169 11.43 -3.46 -1.73
N LYS A 170 11.63 -2.82 -2.88
CA LYS A 170 12.96 -2.55 -3.43
C LYS A 170 13.75 -1.58 -2.53
N PRO A 171 15.09 -1.62 -2.52
CA PRO A 171 15.90 -0.52 -1.99
C PRO A 171 15.45 0.83 -2.57
N GLY A 172 15.28 1.85 -1.73
CA GLY A 172 14.72 3.16 -2.10
C GLY A 172 13.21 3.20 -2.32
N GLY A 173 12.52 2.06 -2.30
CA GLY A 173 11.07 1.97 -2.51
C GLY A 173 10.25 2.59 -1.38
N THR A 174 9.03 2.98 -1.71
CA THR A 174 8.07 3.63 -0.80
C THR A 174 7.11 2.60 -0.19
N VAL A 175 6.86 2.74 1.12
CA VAL A 175 5.74 2.08 1.79
C VAL A 175 4.81 3.12 2.38
N ALA A 176 3.54 3.05 1.99
CA ALA A 176 2.47 3.91 2.45
C ALA A 176 1.57 3.15 3.44
N VAL A 177 1.34 3.71 4.61
CA VAL A 177 0.41 3.18 5.60
C VAL A 177 -0.64 4.22 5.92
N ILE A 178 -1.89 3.87 5.63
CA ILE A 178 -3.07 4.68 5.97
C ILE A 178 -3.88 3.86 6.95
N ASP A 179 -4.12 4.36 8.17
CA ASP A 179 -4.90 3.59 9.12
C ASP A 179 -5.73 4.47 10.06
N HIS A 180 -6.70 3.84 10.72
CA HIS A 180 -7.59 4.46 11.70
C HIS A 180 -6.85 4.75 12.99
N VAL A 181 -6.90 6.00 13.44
CA VAL A 181 -6.19 6.47 14.63
C VAL A 181 -6.92 6.03 15.90
N ALA A 182 -6.20 5.36 16.80
CA ALA A 182 -6.61 5.10 18.17
C ALA A 182 -6.14 6.20 19.13
N ALA A 183 -6.68 6.21 20.34
CA ALA A 183 -6.10 6.97 21.45
C ALA A 183 -4.74 6.37 21.85
N PRO A 184 -3.74 7.21 22.20
CA PRO A 184 -2.40 6.73 22.50
C PRO A 184 -2.34 5.92 23.80
N GLY A 185 -1.37 4.97 23.85
CA GLY A 185 -0.97 4.28 25.08
C GLY A 185 -1.91 3.19 25.60
N ARG A 186 -2.89 2.76 24.79
CA ARG A 186 -3.75 1.62 25.11
C ARG A 186 -3.09 0.30 24.72
N ASP A 187 -3.54 -0.82 25.27
CA ASP A 187 -3.17 -2.14 24.77
C ASP A 187 -3.65 -2.28 23.32
N THR A 188 -2.70 -2.46 22.40
CA THR A 188 -2.99 -2.40 20.97
C THR A 188 -3.97 -3.47 20.52
N ARG A 189 -3.86 -4.73 21.04
CA ARG A 189 -4.77 -5.80 20.61
C ARG A 189 -6.18 -5.60 21.15
N ALA A 190 -6.29 -5.17 22.42
CA ALA A 190 -7.58 -4.86 23.02
C ALA A 190 -8.27 -3.68 22.30
N GLU A 191 -7.51 -2.67 21.90
CA GLU A 191 -8.03 -1.51 21.17
C GLU A 191 -8.48 -1.92 19.75
N VAL A 192 -7.69 -2.69 19.04
CA VAL A 192 -8.05 -3.17 17.69
C VAL A 192 -9.29 -4.07 17.74
N GLU A 193 -9.38 -4.98 18.72
CA GLU A 193 -10.58 -5.82 18.89
C GLU A 193 -11.85 -4.99 19.15
N ALA A 194 -11.73 -3.94 19.97
CA ALA A 194 -12.89 -3.12 20.33
C ALA A 194 -13.29 -2.15 19.21
N THR A 195 -12.34 -1.50 18.58
CA THR A 195 -12.61 -0.32 17.73
C THR A 195 -12.09 -0.41 16.30
N HIS A 196 -11.26 -1.40 15.96
CA HIS A 196 -10.50 -1.50 14.70
C HIS A 196 -9.68 -0.23 14.43
N ARG A 197 -8.98 0.24 15.48
CA ARG A 197 -8.09 1.39 15.43
C ARG A 197 -6.73 1.02 16.00
N ILE A 198 -5.69 1.72 15.56
CA ILE A 198 -4.32 1.49 16.03
C ILE A 198 -3.66 2.82 16.41
N ASP A 199 -2.84 2.81 17.47
CA ASP A 199 -2.02 3.97 17.83
C ASP A 199 -0.96 4.20 16.73
N PRO A 200 -0.91 5.40 16.12
CA PRO A 200 0.10 5.73 15.11
C PRO A 200 1.54 5.50 15.54
N ALA A 201 1.83 5.65 16.84
CA ALA A 201 3.17 5.39 17.38
C ALA A 201 3.57 3.91 17.28
N VAL A 202 2.61 2.99 17.41
CA VAL A 202 2.83 1.55 17.21
C VAL A 202 3.18 1.26 15.77
N ILE A 203 2.42 1.80 14.81
CA ILE A 203 2.72 1.65 13.36
C ILE A 203 4.15 2.11 13.08
N ARG A 204 4.49 3.31 13.52
CA ARG A 204 5.82 3.87 13.30
C ARG A 204 6.93 2.99 13.87
N ALA A 205 6.79 2.57 15.13
CA ALA A 205 7.77 1.72 15.79
C ALA A 205 7.95 0.36 15.10
N ASP A 206 6.87 -0.24 14.59
CA ASP A 206 6.91 -1.53 13.91
C ASP A 206 7.63 -1.45 12.57
N PHE A 207 7.35 -0.42 11.77
CA PHE A 207 8.03 -0.23 10.48
C PHE A 207 9.49 0.18 10.65
N GLU A 208 9.81 1.07 11.59
CA GLU A 208 11.20 1.42 11.92
C GLU A 208 11.99 0.20 12.42
N ARG A 209 11.40 -0.65 13.26
CA ARG A 209 12.01 -1.91 13.73
C ARG A 209 12.28 -2.88 12.59
N ALA A 210 11.44 -2.92 11.55
CA ALA A 210 11.65 -3.74 10.36
C ALA A 210 12.77 -3.21 9.45
N GLY A 211 13.28 -1.99 9.70
CA GLY A 211 14.38 -1.38 8.95
C GLY A 211 13.98 -0.25 8.01
N PHE A 212 12.71 0.12 7.97
CA PHE A 212 12.26 1.29 7.21
C PHE A 212 12.65 2.59 7.90
N VAL A 213 12.83 3.63 7.09
CA VAL A 213 13.01 5.01 7.56
C VAL A 213 11.69 5.75 7.42
N PHE A 214 11.22 6.40 8.48
CA PHE A 214 10.05 7.27 8.42
C PHE A 214 10.35 8.50 7.58
N ASP A 215 9.55 8.72 6.51
CA ASP A 215 9.76 9.76 5.50
C ASP A 215 8.66 10.85 5.54
N GLY A 216 7.79 10.81 6.53
CA GLY A 216 6.82 11.85 6.78
C GLY A 216 5.38 11.37 6.97
N GLU A 217 4.55 12.32 7.39
CA GLU A 217 3.10 12.14 7.58
C GLU A 217 2.32 13.26 6.89
N SER A 218 1.05 13.01 6.60
CA SER A 218 0.14 14.00 6.02
C SER A 218 -1.19 14.05 6.77
N ASP A 219 -1.70 15.25 6.93
CA ASP A 219 -3.00 15.53 7.56
C ASP A 219 -4.18 15.41 6.60
N LEU A 220 -3.98 14.96 5.37
CA LEU A 220 -5.00 14.88 4.33
C LEU A 220 -6.27 14.15 4.77
N LEU A 221 -6.14 13.13 5.62
CA LEU A 221 -7.25 12.31 6.09
C LEU A 221 -7.52 12.45 7.60
N ARG A 222 -6.97 13.48 8.24
CA ARG A 222 -7.25 13.74 9.66
C ARG A 222 -8.66 14.26 9.84
N ASN A 223 -9.32 13.79 10.89
CA ASN A 223 -10.65 14.25 11.32
C ASN A 223 -10.66 14.55 12.82
N PRO A 224 -10.48 15.80 13.24
CA PRO A 224 -10.46 16.17 14.65
C PRO A 224 -11.84 16.02 15.35
N GLN A 225 -12.92 15.81 14.61
CA GLN A 225 -14.26 15.57 15.16
C GLN A 225 -14.50 14.09 15.52
N ASP A 226 -13.62 13.18 15.10
CA ASP A 226 -13.65 11.79 15.51
C ASP A 226 -12.99 11.66 16.89
N ASP A 227 -13.79 11.41 17.92
CA ASP A 227 -13.31 11.22 19.29
C ASP A 227 -12.64 9.86 19.53
N ARG A 228 -12.65 8.99 18.52
CA ARG A 228 -12.02 7.66 18.48
C ARG A 228 -12.59 6.66 19.50
N SER A 229 -13.76 6.94 20.05
CA SER A 229 -14.38 6.13 21.11
C SER A 229 -15.18 4.94 20.58
N VAL A 230 -15.65 5.01 19.33
CA VAL A 230 -16.51 3.99 18.72
C VAL A 230 -15.79 3.19 17.63
N ASN A 231 -16.30 2.01 17.36
CA ASN A 231 -15.80 1.14 16.31
C ASN A 231 -15.91 1.83 14.93
N VAL A 232 -14.91 1.66 14.07
CA VAL A 232 -14.83 2.31 12.75
C VAL A 232 -15.98 1.94 11.81
N PHE A 233 -16.70 0.86 12.08
CA PHE A 233 -17.87 0.42 11.31
C PHE A 233 -19.18 1.02 11.81
N ASP A 234 -19.16 1.76 12.93
CA ASP A 234 -20.36 2.45 13.44
C ASP A 234 -20.88 3.45 12.38
N PRO A 235 -22.18 3.43 12.04
CA PRO A 235 -22.76 4.30 11.02
C PRO A 235 -22.52 5.79 11.26
N SER A 236 -22.36 6.21 12.51
CA SER A 236 -22.11 7.62 12.88
C SER A 236 -20.77 8.15 12.39
N ILE A 237 -19.76 7.28 12.20
CA ILE A 237 -18.38 7.67 11.84
C ILE A 237 -17.81 6.94 10.62
N ARG A 238 -18.48 5.90 10.15
CA ARG A 238 -17.99 5.07 9.04
C ARG A 238 -17.63 5.91 7.82
N GLY A 239 -16.39 5.73 7.32
CA GLY A 239 -15.83 6.49 6.21
C GLY A 239 -15.31 7.88 6.59
N ARG A 240 -15.55 8.35 7.83
CA ARG A 240 -15.14 9.68 8.34
C ARG A 240 -14.27 9.60 9.59
N THR A 241 -13.70 8.45 9.88
CA THR A 241 -12.75 8.26 10.98
C THR A 241 -11.52 9.15 10.83
N ASP A 242 -10.89 9.51 11.96
CA ASP A 242 -9.56 10.11 11.95
C ASP A 242 -8.53 9.08 11.44
N ARG A 243 -7.74 9.46 10.42
CA ARG A 243 -6.78 8.55 9.77
C ARG A 243 -5.43 9.24 9.61
N ILE A 244 -4.37 8.50 9.90
CA ILE A 244 -3.01 8.91 9.52
C ILE A 244 -2.74 8.53 8.07
N VAL A 245 -1.80 9.26 7.45
CA VAL A 245 -1.17 8.89 6.19
C VAL A 245 0.34 8.96 6.42
N TYR A 246 0.97 7.80 6.55
CA TYR A 246 2.41 7.68 6.79
C TYR A 246 3.13 7.23 5.53
N ARG A 247 4.31 7.79 5.29
CA ARG A 247 5.24 7.37 4.26
C ARG A 247 6.55 6.90 4.90
N PHE A 248 6.98 5.72 4.48
CA PHE A 248 8.26 5.13 4.85
C PHE A 248 9.08 4.86 3.59
N ARG A 249 10.40 4.79 3.75
CA ARG A 249 11.36 4.40 2.71
C ARG A 249 12.16 3.20 3.14
N LYS A 250 12.35 2.23 2.24
CA LYS A 250 13.39 1.23 2.43
C LYS A 250 14.74 1.90 2.10
N PRO A 251 15.76 1.80 2.97
CA PRO A 251 17.11 2.30 2.66
C PRO A 251 17.65 1.71 1.35
N GLN A 252 18.63 2.44 0.74
CA GLN A 252 19.34 1.99 -0.45
C GLN A 252 20.21 0.78 -0.16
#